data_b851efc414180b7c85392407df5a9596
#
_entry.id   b851efc414180b7c85392407df5a9596
#
_cell.length_a   1.000
_cell.length_b   1.000
_cell.length_c   1.000
_cell.angle_alpha   90.00
_cell.angle_beta   90.00
_cell.angle_gamma   90.00
#
_symmetry.space_group_name_H-M   'P 1'
#
loop_
_entity.id
_entity.type
_entity.pdbx_description
1 polymer ?
#
loop_
_entity_poly.entity_id
_entity_poly.type
_entity_poly.pdbx_seq_one_letter_code
_entity_poly.pdbx_strand_id
1 'polypeptide(L)'
;MRAAWVIIEGMRQAIESFMVYLETERRLSLNTQVAYRRDVEAFVDSVEARRARPAKLSDLGVREVRAHLAELHGKLAASSIGRKLSALRSFGEFCRREGLIEENAVALIRRPKLGQRLPVALPVEDIGQMIDAPQREGAVGLRDRALLEVLYGAGLRVSEAVGLDLDDLRCEDQRLTVRVRSGKGGKQRVVPLGRKAAEALAAWLAARDQLMNARSPAQAVFLGTRGKRLASRVARELVYRRCEATGARAVVGPHGLRHSFASHLLQSGCDLRTIQSMLGHASLSTTQRYTHLDMGRLFELYEQAHPRASLPRRAEPGRRDHE
;
A
#
# COMPACT_ATOMS: atom_id res chain seq x y z
N MET A 1 -1.80 -22.13 30.42
CA MET A 1 -1.06 -23.36 30.04
C MET A 1 0.29 -22.91 29.53
N ARG A 2 1.38 -23.15 30.27
CA ARG A 2 2.75 -22.85 29.84
C ARG A 2 3.13 -23.91 28.81
N ALA A 3 3.31 -23.51 27.56
CA ALA A 3 3.77 -24.38 26.50
C ALA A 3 5.17 -24.93 26.85
N ALA A 4 5.39 -26.20 26.53
CA ALA A 4 6.65 -26.91 26.74
C ALA A 4 7.83 -26.08 26.23
N TRP A 5 8.77 -25.78 27.11
CA TRP A 5 9.99 -25.05 26.81
C TRP A 5 10.88 -25.93 25.90
N VAL A 6 10.86 -25.62 24.61
CA VAL A 6 11.92 -26.07 23.71
C VAL A 6 13.18 -25.35 24.16
N ILE A 7 14.22 -26.09 24.55
CA ILE A 7 15.53 -25.50 24.88
C ILE A 7 16.04 -24.84 23.60
N ILE A 8 16.03 -23.50 23.58
CA ILE A 8 16.48 -22.72 22.42
C ILE A 8 17.99 -22.61 22.52
N GLU A 9 18.70 -23.47 21.80
CA GLU A 9 20.18 -23.56 21.85
C GLU A 9 20.87 -22.60 20.89
N GLY A 10 20.16 -21.92 19.98
CA GLY A 10 20.78 -21.06 18.97
C GLY A 10 19.90 -19.95 18.43
N MET A 11 20.53 -18.94 17.84
CA MET A 11 19.83 -17.78 17.29
C MET A 11 18.85 -18.16 16.17
N ARG A 12 19.18 -19.15 15.33
CA ARG A 12 18.29 -19.63 14.25
C ARG A 12 17.01 -20.27 14.80
N GLN A 13 17.11 -21.02 15.90
CA GLN A 13 15.92 -21.60 16.54
C GLN A 13 15.06 -20.51 17.21
N ALA A 14 15.68 -19.49 17.80
CA ALA A 14 14.96 -18.33 18.33
C ALA A 14 14.19 -17.56 17.23
N ILE A 15 14.69 -17.54 15.98
CA ILE A 15 13.98 -16.93 14.84
C ILE A 15 12.65 -17.66 14.58
N GLU A 16 12.64 -19.00 14.58
CA GLU A 16 11.39 -19.75 14.35
C GLU A 16 10.34 -19.44 15.43
N SER A 17 10.75 -19.43 16.69
CA SER A 17 9.87 -19.04 17.81
C SER A 17 9.40 -17.59 17.70
N PHE A 18 10.27 -16.68 17.26
CA PHE A 18 9.93 -15.28 16.98
C PHE A 18 8.87 -15.16 15.88
N MET A 19 8.97 -15.97 14.82
CA MET A 19 7.97 -15.94 13.75
C MET A 19 6.59 -16.36 14.25
N VAL A 20 6.50 -17.40 15.07
CA VAL A 20 5.25 -17.81 15.73
C VAL A 20 4.70 -16.67 16.59
N TYR A 21 5.53 -16.02 17.38
CA TYR A 21 5.15 -14.85 18.19
C TYR A 21 4.59 -13.69 17.34
N LEU A 22 5.26 -13.37 16.20
CA LEU A 22 4.79 -12.31 15.31
C LEU A 22 3.42 -12.61 14.70
N GLU A 23 3.15 -13.88 14.41
CA GLU A 23 1.89 -14.35 13.85
C GLU A 23 0.78 -14.36 14.90
N THR A 24 0.99 -15.06 15.99
CA THR A 24 -0.05 -15.40 17.00
C THR A 24 -0.36 -14.23 17.94
N GLU A 25 0.68 -13.63 18.53
CA GLU A 25 0.51 -12.59 19.53
C GLU A 25 0.49 -11.19 18.94
N ARG A 26 1.44 -10.87 18.04
CA ARG A 26 1.53 -9.54 17.44
C ARG A 26 0.59 -9.36 16.26
N ARG A 27 0.06 -10.46 15.72
CA ARG A 27 -0.86 -10.47 14.57
C ARG A 27 -0.40 -9.55 13.43
N LEU A 28 0.89 -9.59 13.14
CA LEU A 28 1.48 -8.77 12.08
C LEU A 28 1.09 -9.34 10.71
N SER A 29 1.04 -8.46 9.70
CA SER A 29 0.78 -8.90 8.33
C SER A 29 1.89 -9.86 7.84
N LEU A 30 1.52 -10.83 7.00
CA LEU A 30 2.46 -11.79 6.41
C LEU A 30 3.68 -11.09 5.75
N ASN A 31 3.45 -9.97 5.05
CA ASN A 31 4.53 -9.19 4.44
C ASN A 31 5.51 -8.64 5.49
N THR A 32 5.02 -8.24 6.67
CA THR A 32 5.88 -7.76 7.77
C THR A 32 6.67 -8.92 8.37
N GLN A 33 6.01 -10.06 8.57
CA GLN A 33 6.64 -11.28 9.10
C GLN A 33 7.78 -11.73 8.17
N VAL A 34 7.52 -11.86 6.86
CA VAL A 34 8.53 -12.24 5.85
C VAL A 34 9.67 -11.22 5.81
N ALA A 35 9.38 -9.93 5.90
CA ALA A 35 10.41 -8.90 5.93
C ALA A 35 11.27 -8.99 7.20
N TYR A 36 10.66 -9.22 8.36
CA TYR A 36 11.37 -9.33 9.63
C TYR A 36 12.22 -10.61 9.68
N ARG A 37 11.68 -11.75 9.25
CA ARG A 37 12.46 -12.99 9.10
C ARG A 37 13.73 -12.73 8.30
N ARG A 38 13.57 -12.24 7.06
CA ARG A 38 14.72 -11.97 6.17
C ARG A 38 15.72 -10.99 6.77
N ASP A 39 15.26 -10.00 7.52
CA ASP A 39 16.16 -8.99 8.12
C ASP A 39 16.95 -9.58 9.30
N VAL A 40 16.35 -10.44 10.12
CA VAL A 40 17.03 -11.09 11.24
C VAL A 40 17.96 -12.18 10.72
N GLU A 41 17.54 -13.00 9.74
CA GLU A 41 18.41 -14.00 9.09
C GLU A 41 19.65 -13.35 8.46
N ALA A 42 19.49 -12.23 7.74
CA ALA A 42 20.63 -11.52 7.16
C ALA A 42 21.61 -10.98 8.22
N PHE A 43 21.13 -10.63 9.40
CA PHE A 43 22.00 -10.29 10.52
C PHE A 43 22.76 -11.51 11.02
N VAL A 44 22.09 -12.64 11.21
CA VAL A 44 22.71 -13.92 11.62
C VAL A 44 23.82 -14.31 10.64
N ASP A 45 23.50 -14.33 9.33
CA ASP A 45 24.47 -14.66 8.28
C ASP A 45 25.68 -13.72 8.31
N SER A 46 25.48 -12.43 8.53
CA SER A 46 26.56 -11.43 8.65
C SER A 46 27.44 -11.69 9.88
N VAL A 47 26.86 -12.08 11.03
CA VAL A 47 27.62 -12.44 12.23
C VAL A 47 28.41 -13.72 12.01
N GLU A 48 27.79 -14.76 11.45
CA GLU A 48 28.42 -16.05 11.17
C GLU A 48 29.63 -15.89 10.22
N ALA A 49 29.46 -15.09 9.17
CA ALA A 49 30.53 -14.79 8.22
C ALA A 49 31.71 -14.07 8.89
N ARG A 50 31.45 -13.08 9.77
CA ARG A 50 32.52 -12.34 10.46
C ARG A 50 33.22 -13.14 11.56
N ARG A 51 32.48 -14.01 12.24
CA ARG A 51 32.97 -14.76 13.39
C ARG A 51 33.48 -16.16 13.05
N ALA A 52 33.23 -16.64 11.83
CA ALA A 52 33.54 -18.00 11.36
C ALA A 52 33.00 -19.08 12.34
N ARG A 53 31.85 -18.84 12.95
CA ARG A 53 31.13 -19.74 13.84
C ARG A 53 29.63 -19.47 13.84
N PRO A 54 28.79 -20.42 14.29
CA PRO A 54 27.36 -20.17 14.48
C PRO A 54 27.09 -18.98 15.39
N ALA A 55 26.09 -18.16 15.03
CA ALA A 55 25.68 -17.02 15.79
C ALA A 55 24.98 -17.43 17.11
N LYS A 56 25.37 -16.79 18.21
CA LYS A 56 24.79 -17.00 19.55
C LYS A 56 23.89 -15.82 19.92
N LEU A 57 22.95 -16.02 20.84
CA LEU A 57 22.08 -14.97 21.32
C LEU A 57 22.87 -13.78 21.94
N SER A 58 24.02 -14.06 22.54
CA SER A 58 24.95 -13.03 23.04
C SER A 58 25.54 -12.12 21.94
N ASP A 59 25.48 -12.54 20.67
CA ASP A 59 25.92 -11.71 19.55
C ASP A 59 24.86 -10.65 19.18
N LEU A 60 23.64 -10.72 19.74
CA LEU A 60 22.59 -9.68 19.56
C LEU A 60 22.91 -8.42 20.40
N GLY A 61 24.16 -7.98 20.32
CA GLY A 61 24.68 -6.83 21.05
C GLY A 61 24.89 -5.59 20.16
N VAL A 62 25.13 -4.44 20.80
CA VAL A 62 25.32 -3.16 20.10
C VAL A 62 26.44 -3.24 19.06
N ARG A 63 27.55 -3.90 19.39
CA ARG A 63 28.73 -4.01 18.52
C ARG A 63 28.42 -4.71 17.22
N GLU A 64 27.84 -5.92 17.29
CA GLU A 64 27.56 -6.73 16.12
C GLU A 64 26.45 -6.11 15.25
N VAL A 65 25.41 -5.56 15.87
CA VAL A 65 24.34 -4.88 15.13
C VAL A 65 24.88 -3.63 14.43
N ARG A 66 25.72 -2.83 15.08
CA ARG A 66 26.36 -1.67 14.42
C ARG A 66 27.25 -2.09 13.26
N ALA A 67 28.04 -3.15 13.41
CA ALA A 67 28.88 -3.70 12.34
C ALA A 67 28.02 -4.12 11.14
N HIS A 68 26.94 -4.87 11.38
CA HIS A 68 26.00 -5.27 10.32
C HIS A 68 25.37 -4.05 9.62
N LEU A 69 24.89 -3.04 10.37
CA LEU A 69 24.31 -1.84 9.78
C LEU A 69 25.35 -1.01 9.01
N ALA A 70 26.60 -0.99 9.45
CA ALA A 70 27.71 -0.32 8.75
C ALA A 70 28.02 -1.00 7.40
N GLU A 71 27.98 -2.33 7.30
CA GLU A 71 28.15 -3.06 6.04
C GLU A 71 27.06 -2.72 5.00
N LEU A 72 25.88 -2.32 5.47
CA LEU A 72 24.73 -1.96 4.65
C LEU A 72 24.71 -0.47 4.28
N HIS A 73 25.48 0.35 4.99
CA HIS A 73 25.57 1.79 4.74
C HIS A 73 26.16 2.03 3.33
N GLY A 74 25.57 2.95 2.58
CA GLY A 74 25.94 3.19 1.17
C GLY A 74 25.39 2.19 0.17
N LYS A 75 25.01 0.97 0.62
CA LYS A 75 24.39 -0.06 -0.25
C LYS A 75 22.87 -0.01 -0.21
N LEU A 76 22.29 0.43 0.90
CA LEU A 76 20.84 0.49 1.10
C LEU A 76 20.40 1.90 1.51
N ALA A 77 19.16 2.25 1.15
CA ALA A 77 18.53 3.47 1.61
C ALA A 77 18.38 3.49 3.15
N ALA A 78 18.49 4.65 3.76
CA ALA A 78 18.38 4.84 5.21
C ALA A 78 17.05 4.28 5.79
N SER A 79 15.95 4.36 5.04
CA SER A 79 14.66 3.76 5.39
C SER A 79 14.72 2.23 5.50
N SER A 80 15.46 1.57 4.59
CA SER A 80 15.68 0.12 4.62
C SER A 80 16.52 -0.30 5.82
N ILE A 81 17.58 0.47 6.13
CA ILE A 81 18.41 0.27 7.33
C ILE A 81 17.55 0.48 8.60
N GLY A 82 16.70 1.51 8.62
CA GLY A 82 15.78 1.77 9.73
C GLY A 82 14.77 0.64 9.95
N ARG A 83 14.27 0.00 8.88
CA ARG A 83 13.39 -1.18 8.97
C ARG A 83 14.13 -2.39 9.55
N LYS A 84 15.34 -2.67 9.07
CA LYS A 84 16.19 -3.75 9.56
C LYS A 84 16.47 -3.60 11.06
N LEU A 85 16.83 -2.40 11.49
CA LEU A 85 17.01 -2.10 12.92
C LEU A 85 15.72 -2.32 13.71
N SER A 86 14.54 -2.01 13.13
CA SER A 86 13.25 -2.25 13.79
C SER A 86 12.96 -3.75 13.93
N ALA A 87 13.31 -4.59 12.94
CA ALA A 87 13.20 -6.04 13.01
C ALA A 87 14.11 -6.61 14.11
N LEU A 88 15.37 -6.19 14.16
CA LEU A 88 16.33 -6.62 15.19
C LEU A 88 15.92 -6.18 16.60
N ARG A 89 15.37 -4.98 16.77
CA ARG A 89 14.82 -4.53 18.06
C ARG A 89 13.62 -5.38 18.49
N SER A 90 12.73 -5.70 17.55
CA SER A 90 11.56 -6.54 17.83
C SER A 90 11.99 -7.97 18.20
N PHE A 91 13.01 -8.50 17.54
CA PHE A 91 13.60 -9.79 17.85
C PHE A 91 14.28 -9.77 19.22
N GLY A 92 15.08 -8.77 19.53
CA GLY A 92 15.71 -8.61 20.84
C GLY A 92 14.70 -8.47 21.98
N GLU A 93 13.60 -7.76 21.74
CA GLU A 93 12.54 -7.64 22.75
C GLU A 93 11.80 -8.96 22.97
N PHE A 94 11.57 -9.73 21.90
CA PHE A 94 11.07 -11.10 22.00
C PHE A 94 12.03 -11.98 22.83
N CYS A 95 13.32 -12.01 22.50
CA CYS A 95 14.32 -12.77 23.24
C CYS A 95 14.39 -12.40 24.72
N ARG A 96 14.32 -11.09 25.04
CA ARG A 96 14.28 -10.62 26.43
C ARG A 96 13.03 -11.11 27.17
N ARG A 97 11.86 -11.01 26.52
CA ARG A 97 10.60 -11.45 27.10
C ARG A 97 10.54 -12.94 27.37
N GLU A 98 11.16 -13.73 26.49
CA GLU A 98 11.26 -15.20 26.66
C GLU A 98 12.42 -15.61 27.60
N GLY A 99 13.13 -14.67 28.19
CA GLY A 99 14.23 -14.95 29.11
C GLY A 99 15.50 -15.50 28.45
N LEU A 100 15.62 -15.36 27.12
CA LEU A 100 16.76 -15.85 26.36
C LEU A 100 17.96 -14.91 26.44
N ILE A 101 17.73 -13.64 26.74
CA ILE A 101 18.72 -12.60 27.03
C ILE A 101 18.21 -11.73 28.18
N GLU A 102 19.12 -11.18 28.97
CA GLU A 102 18.77 -10.31 30.10
C GLU A 102 18.27 -8.94 29.63
N GLU A 103 18.95 -8.35 28.66
CA GLU A 103 18.67 -7.01 28.17
C GLU A 103 18.63 -6.95 26.63
N ASN A 104 17.76 -6.08 26.11
CA ASN A 104 17.69 -5.79 24.69
C ASN A 104 18.65 -4.64 24.32
N ALA A 105 19.94 -4.97 24.21
CA ALA A 105 20.97 -3.99 23.85
C ALA A 105 20.72 -3.27 22.49
N VAL A 106 19.95 -3.90 21.58
CA VAL A 106 19.59 -3.34 20.27
C VAL A 106 18.69 -2.10 20.41
N ALA A 107 17.93 -2.01 21.51
CA ALA A 107 17.07 -0.86 21.78
C ALA A 107 17.87 0.44 21.92
N LEU A 108 19.13 0.37 22.38
CA LEU A 108 20.01 1.51 22.57
C LEU A 108 20.55 2.13 21.28
N ILE A 109 20.46 1.40 20.15
CA ILE A 109 21.00 1.88 18.87
C ILE A 109 20.05 2.92 18.28
N ARG A 110 20.49 4.14 18.04
CA ARG A 110 19.68 5.19 17.43
C ARG A 110 19.35 4.86 15.98
N ARG A 111 18.11 5.16 15.57
CA ARG A 111 17.71 5.05 14.17
C ARG A 111 18.51 6.03 13.31
N PRO A 112 18.87 5.66 12.07
CA PRO A 112 19.38 6.62 11.09
C PRO A 112 18.40 7.79 10.96
N LYS A 113 18.91 9.01 10.92
CA LYS A 113 18.09 10.17 10.58
C LYS A 113 17.59 10.01 9.15
N LEU A 114 16.30 9.82 9.00
CA LEU A 114 15.66 9.88 7.69
C LEU A 114 15.55 11.35 7.32
N GLY A 115 16.15 11.77 6.22
CA GLY A 115 15.80 13.06 5.64
C GLY A 115 14.29 13.08 5.43
N GLN A 116 13.59 14.05 6.01
CA GLN A 116 12.16 14.25 5.76
C GLN A 116 11.98 14.68 4.29
N ARG A 117 11.83 13.71 3.40
CA ARG A 117 11.25 14.02 2.10
C ARG A 117 9.76 14.21 2.35
N LEU A 118 9.29 15.45 2.30
CA LEU A 118 7.86 15.72 2.29
C LEU A 118 7.25 14.92 1.13
N PRO A 119 6.16 14.20 1.37
CA PRO A 119 5.46 13.53 0.29
C PRO A 119 5.07 14.56 -0.78
N VAL A 120 5.48 14.35 -2.01
CA VAL A 120 5.14 15.24 -3.12
C VAL A 120 3.80 14.80 -3.66
N ALA A 121 2.81 15.69 -3.61
CA ALA A 121 1.58 15.54 -4.37
C ALA A 121 1.85 15.99 -5.82
N LEU A 122 1.54 15.15 -6.80
CA LEU A 122 1.59 15.54 -8.21
C LEU A 122 0.44 16.51 -8.50
N PRO A 123 0.64 17.53 -9.34
CA PRO A 123 -0.44 18.36 -9.87
C PRO A 123 -1.52 17.52 -10.58
N VAL A 124 -2.75 18.05 -10.62
CA VAL A 124 -3.89 17.39 -11.29
C VAL A 124 -3.58 17.14 -12.77
N GLU A 125 -2.91 18.08 -13.42
CA GLU A 125 -2.52 18.05 -14.83
C GLU A 125 -1.53 16.89 -15.09
N ASP A 126 -0.50 16.75 -14.25
CA ASP A 126 0.51 15.69 -14.37
C ASP A 126 -0.16 14.30 -14.22
N ILE A 127 -1.10 14.16 -13.28
CA ILE A 127 -1.86 12.92 -13.11
C ILE A 127 -2.79 12.68 -14.30
N GLY A 128 -3.45 13.73 -14.79
CA GLY A 128 -4.26 13.66 -16.01
C GLY A 128 -3.45 13.12 -17.18
N GLN A 129 -2.30 13.72 -17.45
CA GLN A 129 -1.38 13.26 -18.51
C GLN A 129 -0.92 11.82 -18.29
N MET A 130 -0.56 11.45 -17.05
CA MET A 130 -0.13 10.09 -16.72
C MET A 130 -1.21 9.05 -17.01
N ILE A 131 -2.48 9.34 -16.77
CA ILE A 131 -3.59 8.41 -16.98
C ILE A 131 -4.05 8.43 -18.44
N ASP A 132 -4.14 9.61 -19.06
CA ASP A 132 -4.72 9.80 -20.40
C ASP A 132 -3.71 9.63 -21.55
N ALA A 133 -2.38 9.65 -21.26
CA ALA A 133 -1.36 9.41 -22.27
C ALA A 133 -1.57 8.05 -22.98
N PRO A 134 -1.11 7.90 -24.23
CA PRO A 134 -1.28 6.67 -25.00
C PRO A 134 -0.90 5.42 -24.20
N GLN A 135 -1.81 4.49 -24.12
CA GLN A 135 -1.62 3.20 -23.44
C GLN A 135 -1.13 2.15 -24.44
N ARG A 136 -0.71 1.00 -23.94
CA ARG A 136 -0.58 -0.18 -24.77
C ARG A 136 -1.92 -0.49 -25.42
N GLU A 137 -1.89 -1.00 -26.65
CA GLU A 137 -3.11 -1.42 -27.32
C GLU A 137 -3.76 -2.66 -26.65
N GLY A 138 -5.04 -2.85 -26.90
CA GLY A 138 -5.81 -4.00 -26.46
C GLY A 138 -6.10 -4.03 -24.95
N ALA A 139 -6.47 -5.22 -24.47
CA ALA A 139 -6.94 -5.44 -23.10
C ALA A 139 -5.93 -4.99 -22.02
N VAL A 140 -4.63 -5.12 -22.28
CA VAL A 140 -3.60 -4.70 -21.33
C VAL A 140 -3.61 -3.19 -21.10
N GLY A 141 -3.80 -2.41 -22.16
CA GLY A 141 -3.90 -0.95 -22.06
C GLY A 141 -5.14 -0.48 -21.33
N LEU A 142 -6.30 -1.11 -21.64
CA LEU A 142 -7.55 -0.83 -20.94
C LEU A 142 -7.44 -1.15 -19.46
N ARG A 143 -6.85 -2.29 -19.11
CA ARG A 143 -6.56 -2.67 -17.72
C ARG A 143 -5.68 -1.64 -17.01
N ASP A 144 -4.59 -1.24 -17.65
CA ASP A 144 -3.60 -0.32 -17.07
C ASP A 144 -4.23 1.05 -16.79
N ARG A 145 -5.05 1.55 -17.73
CA ARG A 145 -5.82 2.79 -17.54
C ARG A 145 -6.83 2.67 -16.40
N ALA A 146 -7.62 1.60 -16.37
CA ALA A 146 -8.59 1.38 -15.31
C ALA A 146 -7.93 1.28 -13.93
N LEU A 147 -6.77 0.62 -13.83
CA LEU A 147 -6.02 0.54 -12.59
C LEU A 147 -5.54 1.91 -12.11
N LEU A 148 -5.01 2.74 -13.00
CA LEU A 148 -4.56 4.10 -12.65
C LEU A 148 -5.72 4.98 -12.20
N GLU A 149 -6.86 4.92 -12.90
CA GLU A 149 -8.09 5.62 -12.51
C GLU A 149 -8.60 5.18 -11.14
N VAL A 150 -8.59 3.89 -10.83
CA VAL A 150 -9.02 3.37 -9.53
C VAL A 150 -8.05 3.77 -8.42
N LEU A 151 -6.74 3.70 -8.67
CA LEU A 151 -5.72 4.09 -7.69
C LEU A 151 -5.83 5.57 -7.31
N TYR A 152 -6.01 6.43 -8.30
CA TYR A 152 -6.16 7.86 -8.06
C TYR A 152 -7.59 8.24 -7.66
N GLY A 153 -8.60 7.74 -8.36
CA GLY A 153 -10.00 8.09 -8.13
C GLY A 153 -10.55 7.68 -6.77
N ALA A 154 -10.11 6.54 -6.23
CA ALA A 154 -10.52 6.09 -4.90
C ALA A 154 -9.41 6.18 -3.84
N GLY A 155 -8.23 6.65 -4.20
CA GLY A 155 -7.09 6.74 -3.29
C GLY A 155 -6.70 5.40 -2.67
N LEU A 156 -6.89 4.28 -3.38
CA LEU A 156 -6.63 2.94 -2.86
C LEU A 156 -5.14 2.67 -2.68
N ARG A 157 -4.80 1.82 -1.69
CA ARG A 157 -3.48 1.20 -1.67
C ARG A 157 -3.35 0.24 -2.85
N VAL A 158 -2.15 0.09 -3.40
CA VAL A 158 -1.93 -0.82 -4.54
C VAL A 158 -2.40 -2.25 -4.25
N SER A 159 -2.18 -2.74 -3.03
CA SER A 159 -2.65 -4.07 -2.61
C SER A 159 -4.18 -4.16 -2.52
N GLU A 160 -4.85 -3.09 -2.14
CA GLU A 160 -6.31 -3.00 -2.13
C GLU A 160 -6.85 -3.03 -3.56
N ALA A 161 -6.29 -2.22 -4.47
CA ALA A 161 -6.73 -2.16 -5.86
C ALA A 161 -6.57 -3.50 -6.60
N VAL A 162 -5.38 -4.14 -6.51
CA VAL A 162 -5.18 -5.45 -7.16
C VAL A 162 -5.93 -6.59 -6.47
N GLY A 163 -6.33 -6.40 -5.21
CA GLY A 163 -7.12 -7.33 -4.44
C GLY A 163 -8.62 -7.30 -4.71
N LEU A 164 -9.12 -6.34 -5.47
CA LEU A 164 -10.55 -6.20 -5.78
C LEU A 164 -11.09 -7.41 -6.52
N ASP A 165 -12.29 -7.81 -6.11
CA ASP A 165 -13.15 -8.78 -6.80
C ASP A 165 -14.33 -8.06 -7.46
N LEU A 166 -14.95 -8.70 -8.45
CA LEU A 166 -16.10 -8.14 -9.16
C LEU A 166 -17.23 -7.75 -8.20
N ASP A 167 -17.46 -8.57 -7.16
CA ASP A 167 -18.45 -8.30 -6.11
C ASP A 167 -18.11 -7.09 -5.22
N ASP A 168 -16.91 -6.54 -5.34
CA ASP A 168 -16.54 -5.33 -4.63
C ASP A 168 -16.92 -4.05 -5.38
N LEU A 169 -17.31 -4.19 -6.66
CA LEU A 169 -17.81 -3.11 -7.48
C LEU A 169 -19.33 -3.08 -7.39
N ARG A 170 -19.91 -1.96 -6.95
CA ARG A 170 -21.34 -1.77 -6.87
C ARG A 170 -21.74 -0.53 -7.63
N CYS A 171 -22.71 -0.68 -8.52
CA CYS A 171 -23.28 0.43 -9.27
C CYS A 171 -24.76 0.56 -8.89
N GLU A 172 -25.10 1.67 -8.26
CA GLU A 172 -26.47 2.02 -7.89
C GLU A 172 -26.73 3.44 -8.40
N ASP A 173 -27.83 3.64 -9.12
CA ASP A 173 -28.22 4.95 -9.70
C ASP A 173 -27.08 5.63 -10.49
N GLN A 174 -26.38 4.85 -11.33
CA GLN A 174 -25.19 5.27 -12.10
C GLN A 174 -24.00 5.72 -11.25
N ARG A 175 -24.03 5.50 -9.95
CA ARG A 175 -22.98 5.81 -8.99
C ARG A 175 -22.17 4.53 -8.69
N LEU A 176 -20.93 4.51 -9.11
CA LEU A 176 -20.03 3.39 -8.85
C LEU A 176 -19.30 3.54 -7.54
N THR A 177 -19.33 2.50 -6.74
CA THR A 177 -18.58 2.40 -5.48
C THR A 177 -17.66 1.20 -5.48
N VAL A 178 -16.60 1.30 -4.69
CA VAL A 178 -15.68 0.19 -4.42
C VAL A 178 -15.72 -0.14 -2.94
N ARG A 179 -16.01 -1.41 -2.62
CA ARG A 179 -15.89 -1.95 -1.28
C ARG A 179 -14.48 -2.49 -1.05
N VAL A 180 -13.75 -1.88 -0.14
CA VAL A 180 -12.41 -2.33 0.28
C VAL A 180 -12.55 -3.26 1.48
N ARG A 181 -12.35 -4.57 1.27
CA ARG A 181 -12.58 -5.63 2.28
C ARG A 181 -11.49 -5.72 3.35
N SER A 182 -10.28 -5.26 3.06
CA SER A 182 -9.11 -5.52 3.90
C SER A 182 -8.31 -4.26 4.16
N GLY A 183 -8.80 -3.43 5.09
CA GLY A 183 -7.96 -2.40 5.71
C GLY A 183 -7.09 -3.00 6.83
N LYS A 184 -6.08 -2.26 7.31
CA LYS A 184 -5.35 -2.61 8.53
C LYS A 184 -6.34 -2.77 9.70
N GLY A 185 -6.44 -3.97 10.26
CA GLY A 185 -7.40 -4.29 11.32
C GLY A 185 -8.75 -4.86 10.85
N GLY A 186 -8.87 -5.35 9.59
CA GLY A 186 -10.08 -6.04 9.09
C GLY A 186 -11.29 -5.13 8.83
N LYS A 187 -11.15 -3.82 8.94
CA LYS A 187 -12.23 -2.85 8.73
C LYS A 187 -12.53 -2.68 7.24
N GLN A 188 -13.80 -2.85 6.88
CA GLN A 188 -14.28 -2.57 5.53
C GLN A 188 -14.62 -1.09 5.38
N ARG A 189 -14.45 -0.57 4.16
CA ARG A 189 -14.94 0.76 3.79
C ARG A 189 -15.44 0.76 2.36
N VAL A 190 -16.35 1.67 2.07
CA VAL A 190 -16.85 1.93 0.72
C VAL A 190 -16.32 3.28 0.26
N VAL A 191 -15.83 3.35 -0.97
CA VAL A 191 -15.28 4.57 -1.55
C VAL A 191 -15.97 4.84 -2.89
N PRO A 192 -16.47 6.05 -3.15
CA PRO A 192 -17.02 6.41 -4.44
C PRO A 192 -15.94 6.41 -5.53
N LEU A 193 -16.36 6.12 -6.75
CA LEU A 193 -15.56 6.27 -7.97
C LEU A 193 -16.22 7.26 -8.91
N GLY A 194 -15.45 8.21 -9.38
CA GLY A 194 -15.91 9.19 -10.36
C GLY A 194 -16.13 8.56 -11.74
N ARG A 195 -16.80 9.34 -12.59
CA ARG A 195 -17.23 8.88 -13.90
C ARG A 195 -16.09 8.38 -14.79
N LYS A 196 -14.94 9.07 -14.82
CA LYS A 196 -13.77 8.61 -15.62
C LYS A 196 -13.26 7.25 -15.17
N ALA A 197 -13.24 6.98 -13.87
CA ALA A 197 -12.87 5.69 -13.34
C ALA A 197 -13.92 4.60 -13.66
N ALA A 198 -15.21 4.95 -13.61
CA ALA A 198 -16.29 4.05 -13.98
C ALA A 198 -16.22 3.66 -15.47
N GLU A 199 -16.03 4.65 -16.37
CA GLU A 199 -15.87 4.44 -17.82
C GLU A 199 -14.65 3.55 -18.13
N ALA A 200 -13.50 3.84 -17.49
CA ALA A 200 -12.29 3.04 -17.70
C ALA A 200 -12.43 1.62 -17.17
N LEU A 201 -13.11 1.43 -16.04
CA LEU A 201 -13.41 0.09 -15.50
C LEU A 201 -14.36 -0.68 -16.43
N ALA A 202 -15.43 -0.04 -16.93
CA ALA A 202 -16.37 -0.67 -17.85
C ALA A 202 -15.67 -1.14 -19.14
N ALA A 203 -14.84 -0.28 -19.74
CA ALA A 203 -14.05 -0.64 -20.92
C ALA A 203 -13.08 -1.80 -20.65
N TRP A 204 -12.42 -1.78 -19.49
CA TRP A 204 -11.56 -2.90 -19.08
C TRP A 204 -12.35 -4.20 -18.88
N LEU A 205 -13.45 -4.15 -18.14
CA LEU A 205 -14.24 -5.34 -17.83
C LEU A 205 -14.81 -6.00 -19.11
N ALA A 206 -15.19 -5.21 -20.12
CA ALA A 206 -15.60 -5.71 -21.42
C ALA A 206 -14.48 -6.43 -22.20
N ALA A 207 -13.21 -6.04 -21.97
CA ALA A 207 -12.06 -6.66 -22.62
C ALA A 207 -11.34 -7.71 -21.74
N ARG A 208 -11.77 -7.88 -20.48
CA ARG A 208 -11.07 -8.68 -19.47
C ARG A 208 -10.88 -10.13 -19.86
N ASP A 209 -11.86 -10.71 -20.56
CA ASP A 209 -11.86 -12.12 -20.97
C ASP A 209 -10.73 -12.43 -21.96
N GLN A 210 -10.20 -11.44 -22.68
CA GLN A 210 -9.04 -11.61 -23.54
C GLN A 210 -7.75 -11.98 -22.74
N LEU A 211 -7.71 -11.71 -21.45
CA LEU A 211 -6.60 -12.10 -20.57
C LEU A 211 -6.94 -13.30 -19.69
N MET A 212 -8.15 -13.85 -19.78
CA MET A 212 -8.56 -15.03 -19.01
C MET A 212 -8.03 -16.32 -19.61
N ASN A 213 -7.82 -17.31 -18.75
CA ASN A 213 -7.56 -18.70 -19.12
C ASN A 213 -8.20 -19.63 -18.07
N ALA A 214 -8.13 -20.93 -18.25
CA ALA A 214 -8.76 -21.92 -17.37
C ALA A 214 -8.30 -21.87 -15.88
N ARG A 215 -7.18 -21.21 -15.59
CA ARG A 215 -6.64 -21.04 -14.22
C ARG A 215 -6.84 -19.64 -13.67
N SER A 216 -7.55 -18.78 -14.38
CA SER A 216 -7.78 -17.41 -13.96
C SER A 216 -8.78 -17.35 -12.80
N PRO A 217 -8.52 -16.52 -11.76
CA PRO A 217 -9.51 -16.29 -10.71
C PRO A 217 -10.68 -15.50 -11.27
N ALA A 218 -11.83 -16.17 -11.43
CA ALA A 218 -13.02 -15.62 -12.09
C ALA A 218 -13.45 -14.27 -11.50
N GLN A 219 -13.34 -14.10 -10.18
CA GLN A 219 -13.76 -12.91 -9.48
C GLN A 219 -12.75 -11.75 -9.49
N ALA A 220 -11.49 -11.97 -9.84
CA ALA A 220 -10.49 -10.90 -9.77
C ALA A 220 -10.80 -9.79 -10.79
N VAL A 221 -10.91 -8.54 -10.33
CA VAL A 221 -11.07 -7.38 -11.22
C VAL A 221 -9.87 -7.24 -12.14
N PHE A 222 -8.65 -7.23 -11.60
CA PHE A 222 -7.45 -6.99 -12.39
C PHE A 222 -6.65 -8.27 -12.62
N LEU A 223 -6.42 -8.60 -13.89
CA LEU A 223 -5.66 -9.75 -14.35
C LEU A 223 -4.29 -9.32 -14.91
N GLY A 224 -3.28 -10.14 -14.68
CA GLY A 224 -2.00 -10.05 -15.37
C GLY A 224 -2.05 -10.72 -16.75
N THR A 225 -1.03 -10.51 -17.57
CA THR A 225 -0.94 -11.07 -18.94
C THR A 225 -0.93 -12.61 -18.98
N ARG A 226 -0.71 -13.28 -17.85
CA ARG A 226 -0.77 -14.75 -17.74
C ARG A 226 -2.12 -15.24 -17.17
N GLY A 227 -3.13 -14.40 -17.11
CA GLY A 227 -4.46 -14.73 -16.59
C GLY A 227 -4.54 -14.80 -15.05
N LYS A 228 -3.45 -14.74 -14.31
CA LYS A 228 -3.46 -14.68 -12.84
C LYS A 228 -3.87 -13.30 -12.35
N ARG A 229 -4.33 -13.18 -11.09
CA ARG A 229 -4.53 -11.87 -10.46
C ARG A 229 -3.29 -10.99 -10.62
N LEU A 230 -3.48 -9.73 -10.92
CA LEU A 230 -2.39 -8.77 -11.11
C LEU A 230 -1.56 -8.64 -9.82
N ALA A 231 -0.26 -8.83 -9.93
CA ALA A 231 0.64 -8.71 -8.78
C ALA A 231 0.87 -7.23 -8.42
N SER A 232 0.88 -6.91 -7.12
CA SER A 232 1.16 -5.55 -6.62
C SER A 232 2.50 -4.98 -7.12
N ARG A 233 3.49 -5.84 -7.40
CA ARG A 233 4.76 -5.41 -7.98
C ARG A 233 4.56 -4.85 -9.39
N VAL A 234 3.82 -5.56 -10.24
CA VAL A 234 3.53 -5.13 -11.62
C VAL A 234 2.72 -3.82 -11.63
N ALA A 235 1.75 -3.70 -10.73
CA ALA A 235 0.98 -2.47 -10.57
C ALA A 235 1.86 -1.27 -10.13
N ARG A 236 2.84 -1.49 -9.25
CA ARG A 236 3.81 -0.43 -8.88
C ARG A 236 4.69 -0.04 -10.04
N GLU A 237 5.25 -1.02 -10.76
CA GLU A 237 6.09 -0.80 -11.93
C GLU A 237 5.33 -0.03 -13.04
N LEU A 238 4.03 -0.30 -13.19
CA LEU A 238 3.17 0.46 -14.09
C LEU A 238 3.12 1.94 -13.69
N VAL A 239 2.81 2.25 -12.43
CA VAL A 239 2.71 3.64 -11.95
C VAL A 239 4.03 4.38 -12.18
N TYR A 240 5.16 3.78 -11.81
CA TYR A 240 6.47 4.41 -12.01
C TYR A 240 6.76 4.68 -13.49
N ARG A 241 6.61 3.68 -14.36
CA ARG A 241 6.82 3.83 -15.81
C ARG A 241 5.94 4.91 -16.42
N ARG A 242 4.69 5.00 -15.98
CA ARG A 242 3.76 6.03 -16.48
C ARG A 242 4.17 7.42 -16.03
N CYS A 243 4.58 7.56 -14.79
CA CYS A 243 5.08 8.82 -14.25
C CYS A 243 6.35 9.30 -14.97
N GLU A 244 7.28 8.38 -15.24
CA GLU A 244 8.52 8.69 -15.98
C GLU A 244 8.24 9.07 -17.43
N ALA A 245 7.35 8.33 -18.11
CA ALA A 245 7.06 8.52 -19.53
C ALA A 245 6.36 9.86 -19.84
N THR A 246 5.69 10.46 -18.88
CA THR A 246 4.98 11.74 -19.07
C THR A 246 5.77 12.95 -18.59
N GLY A 247 7.01 12.76 -18.13
CA GLY A 247 7.85 13.87 -17.68
C GLY A 247 7.29 14.60 -16.46
N ALA A 248 6.49 13.91 -15.63
CA ALA A 248 5.92 14.50 -14.41
C ALA A 248 7.02 15.12 -13.54
N ARG A 249 6.70 16.24 -12.87
CA ARG A 249 7.63 17.03 -12.05
C ARG A 249 8.36 16.21 -10.97
N ALA A 250 7.77 15.09 -10.57
CA ALA A 250 8.38 14.12 -9.66
C ALA A 250 7.93 12.70 -9.99
N VAL A 251 8.87 11.75 -9.92
CA VAL A 251 8.53 10.34 -10.09
C VAL A 251 7.94 9.80 -8.78
N VAL A 252 6.66 9.47 -8.82
CA VAL A 252 5.94 8.94 -7.66
C VAL A 252 5.44 7.51 -7.90
N GLY A 253 5.38 6.74 -6.83
CA GLY A 253 4.73 5.43 -6.85
C GLY A 253 3.25 5.52 -6.43
N PRO A 254 2.57 4.37 -6.26
CA PRO A 254 1.15 4.35 -5.87
C PRO A 254 0.83 5.09 -4.57
N HIS A 255 1.77 5.16 -3.65
CA HIS A 255 1.59 5.94 -2.41
C HIS A 255 1.53 7.44 -2.68
N GLY A 256 2.31 7.93 -3.66
CA GLY A 256 2.25 9.32 -4.12
C GLY A 256 0.91 9.65 -4.79
N LEU A 257 0.35 8.74 -5.63
CA LEU A 257 -1.00 8.93 -6.19
C LEU A 257 -2.07 9.05 -5.10
N ARG A 258 -2.01 8.18 -4.10
CA ARG A 258 -2.93 8.24 -2.95
C ARG A 258 -2.74 9.52 -2.13
N HIS A 259 -1.52 10.02 -1.99
CA HIS A 259 -1.24 11.29 -1.35
C HIS A 259 -1.81 12.45 -2.17
N SER A 260 -1.62 12.43 -3.49
CA SER A 260 -2.19 13.43 -4.40
C SER A 260 -3.72 13.43 -4.34
N PHE A 261 -4.37 12.25 -4.33
CA PHE A 261 -5.81 12.13 -4.10
C PHE A 261 -6.24 12.88 -2.84
N ALA A 262 -5.60 12.59 -1.69
CA ALA A 262 -5.93 13.23 -0.42
C ALA A 262 -5.73 14.76 -0.46
N SER A 263 -4.61 15.21 -1.06
CA SER A 263 -4.27 16.62 -1.16
C SER A 263 -5.24 17.39 -2.05
N HIS A 264 -5.63 16.81 -3.19
CA HIS A 264 -6.57 17.44 -4.12
C HIS A 264 -7.97 17.55 -3.53
N LEU A 265 -8.47 16.52 -2.86
CA LEU A 265 -9.74 16.61 -2.14
C LEU A 265 -9.72 17.69 -1.06
N LEU A 266 -8.61 17.77 -0.30
CA LEU A 266 -8.47 18.79 0.75
C LEU A 266 -8.42 20.21 0.16
N GLN A 267 -7.67 20.41 -0.92
CA GLN A 267 -7.58 21.69 -1.64
C GLN A 267 -8.93 22.13 -2.22
N SER A 268 -9.77 21.17 -2.62
CA SER A 268 -11.12 21.43 -3.11
C SER A 268 -12.16 21.58 -2.00
N GLY A 269 -11.74 21.68 -0.73
CA GLY A 269 -12.63 21.95 0.40
C GLY A 269 -13.29 20.73 1.04
N CYS A 270 -12.93 19.52 0.65
CA CYS A 270 -13.41 18.31 1.34
C CYS A 270 -12.84 18.26 2.76
N ASP A 271 -13.66 17.96 3.74
CA ASP A 271 -13.21 17.90 5.13
C ASP A 271 -12.28 16.73 5.41
N LEU A 272 -11.37 16.91 6.35
CA LEU A 272 -10.32 15.94 6.66
C LEU A 272 -10.88 14.60 7.18
N ARG A 273 -12.02 14.60 7.88
CA ARG A 273 -12.64 13.35 8.40
C ARG A 273 -13.18 12.51 7.26
N THR A 274 -13.84 13.13 6.29
CA THR A 274 -14.32 12.46 5.08
C THR A 274 -13.16 11.85 4.30
N ILE A 275 -12.07 12.60 4.08
CA ILE A 275 -10.86 12.09 3.41
C ILE A 275 -10.25 10.91 4.19
N GLN A 276 -10.09 11.02 5.51
CA GLN A 276 -9.56 9.96 6.37
C GLN A 276 -10.42 8.69 6.33
N SER A 277 -11.74 8.85 6.29
CA SER A 277 -12.71 7.77 6.15
C SER A 277 -12.53 7.03 4.81
N MET A 278 -12.48 7.75 3.69
CA MET A 278 -12.22 7.17 2.36
C MET A 278 -10.86 6.44 2.33
N LEU A 279 -9.85 6.99 2.98
CA LEU A 279 -8.51 6.40 3.03
C LEU A 279 -8.40 5.21 4.00
N GLY A 280 -9.29 5.06 4.98
CA GLY A 280 -9.24 4.00 5.99
C GLY A 280 -8.04 4.16 6.94
N HIS A 281 -7.87 5.34 7.53
CA HIS A 281 -6.86 5.60 8.56
C HIS A 281 -7.34 5.03 9.91
N ALA A 282 -6.50 4.22 10.55
CA ALA A 282 -6.85 3.41 11.73
C ALA A 282 -7.06 4.21 13.03
N SER A 283 -6.82 5.52 13.06
CA SER A 283 -6.76 6.31 14.31
C SER A 283 -8.09 6.86 14.81
N LEU A 284 -9.18 6.71 14.06
CA LEU A 284 -10.52 7.07 14.51
C LEU A 284 -11.39 5.83 14.58
N SER A 285 -11.72 5.41 15.80
CA SER A 285 -12.53 4.25 16.15
C SER A 285 -14.00 4.52 15.84
N THR A 286 -14.41 4.48 14.59
CA THR A 286 -15.82 4.39 14.26
C THR A 286 -15.99 3.48 13.06
N THR A 287 -16.49 2.28 13.32
CA THR A 287 -17.18 1.46 12.34
C THR A 287 -18.53 2.15 12.08
N GLN A 288 -18.50 3.33 11.44
CA GLN A 288 -19.73 3.91 10.91
C GLN A 288 -20.17 3.02 9.76
N ARG A 289 -21.27 2.30 9.96
CA ARG A 289 -22.08 1.78 8.86
C ARG A 289 -22.63 3.02 8.16
N TYR A 290 -22.10 3.30 6.97
CA TYR A 290 -22.69 4.34 6.15
C TYR A 290 -24.12 3.92 5.82
N THR A 291 -25.09 4.75 6.17
CA THR A 291 -26.47 4.62 5.71
C THR A 291 -26.58 5.07 4.24
N HIS A 292 -27.67 4.75 3.56
CA HIS A 292 -27.88 5.23 2.17
C HIS A 292 -27.82 6.75 2.07
N LEU A 293 -28.31 7.49 3.07
CA LEU A 293 -28.25 8.96 3.16
C LEU A 293 -26.80 9.46 3.28
N ASP A 294 -25.98 8.79 4.09
CA ASP A 294 -24.56 9.13 4.24
C ASP A 294 -23.77 8.89 2.95
N MET A 295 -24.14 7.85 2.18
CA MET A 295 -23.52 7.55 0.88
C MET A 295 -23.86 8.59 -0.19
N GLY A 296 -25.10 9.07 -0.26
CA GLY A 296 -25.49 10.13 -1.16
C GLY A 296 -24.69 11.41 -0.94
N ARG A 297 -24.59 11.85 0.31
CA ARG A 297 -23.79 13.01 0.70
C ARG A 297 -22.28 12.80 0.43
N LEU A 298 -21.76 11.60 0.65
CA LEU A 298 -20.37 11.26 0.35
C LEU A 298 -20.07 11.39 -1.15
N PHE A 299 -21.01 10.94 -2.01
CA PHE A 299 -20.90 11.12 -3.47
C PHE A 299 -20.90 12.59 -3.86
N GLU A 300 -21.82 13.38 -3.34
CA GLU A 300 -21.90 14.82 -3.64
C GLU A 300 -20.61 15.55 -3.27
N LEU A 301 -20.08 15.30 -2.08
CA LEU A 301 -18.81 15.87 -1.64
C LEU A 301 -17.64 15.40 -2.52
N TYR A 302 -17.63 14.13 -2.91
CA TYR A 302 -16.63 13.58 -3.80
C TYR A 302 -16.72 14.18 -5.21
N GLU A 303 -17.91 14.30 -5.79
CA GLU A 303 -18.14 14.88 -7.12
C GLU A 303 -17.75 16.37 -7.18
N GLN A 304 -17.96 17.10 -6.10
CA GLN A 304 -17.57 18.50 -5.99
C GLN A 304 -16.05 18.67 -5.86
N ALA A 305 -15.41 17.77 -5.13
CA ALA A 305 -14.00 17.92 -4.73
C ALA A 305 -13.00 17.17 -5.62
N HIS A 306 -13.38 16.06 -6.26
CA HIS A 306 -12.43 15.24 -6.99
C HIS A 306 -12.28 15.68 -8.46
N PRO A 307 -11.06 16.00 -8.94
CA PRO A 307 -10.84 16.59 -10.27
C PRO A 307 -11.31 15.75 -11.46
N ARG A 308 -11.43 14.43 -11.27
CA ARG A 308 -11.85 13.48 -12.33
C ARG A 308 -13.23 12.85 -12.05
N ALA A 309 -13.99 13.39 -11.10
CA ALA A 309 -15.31 12.86 -10.77
C ALA A 309 -16.37 13.24 -11.81
N SER A 310 -16.36 14.50 -12.27
CA SER A 310 -17.32 15.03 -13.23
C SER A 310 -16.69 15.33 -14.59
N LEU A 311 -17.52 15.43 -15.66
CA LEU A 311 -17.08 16.10 -16.90
C LEU A 311 -16.91 17.60 -16.62
N PRO A 312 -16.06 18.30 -17.40
CA PRO A 312 -16.16 19.74 -17.44
C PRO A 312 -17.62 20.10 -17.75
N ARG A 313 -18.23 20.93 -16.90
CA ARG A 313 -19.53 21.50 -17.20
C ARG A 313 -19.42 22.10 -18.60
N ARG A 314 -20.25 21.65 -19.55
CA ARG A 314 -20.43 22.38 -20.79
C ARG A 314 -20.75 23.82 -20.34
N ALA A 315 -19.93 24.78 -20.79
CA ALA A 315 -20.27 26.18 -20.64
C ALA A 315 -21.71 26.33 -21.19
N GLU A 316 -22.61 26.77 -20.34
CA GLU A 316 -23.96 27.11 -20.80
C GLU A 316 -23.76 28.16 -21.90
N PRO A 317 -24.38 27.98 -23.08
CA PRO A 317 -24.32 29.00 -24.10
C PRO A 317 -24.90 30.28 -23.48
N GLY A 318 -24.07 31.33 -23.43
CA GLY A 318 -24.38 32.57 -22.77
C GLY A 318 -25.80 33.02 -23.11
N ARG A 319 -26.60 33.32 -22.09
CA ARG A 319 -27.80 34.18 -22.22
C ARG A 319 -27.34 35.44 -22.95
N ARG A 320 -27.72 35.58 -24.20
CA ARG A 320 -27.67 36.85 -24.87
C ARG A 320 -28.70 37.75 -24.15
N ASP A 321 -28.20 38.66 -23.38
CA ASP A 321 -29.02 39.80 -22.93
C ASP A 321 -29.48 40.50 -24.17
N HIS A 322 -30.77 40.43 -24.43
CA HIS A 322 -31.46 41.30 -25.37
C HIS A 322 -31.72 42.64 -24.64
N GLU A 323 -30.96 43.64 -24.98
CA GLU A 323 -31.41 45.02 -25.01
C GLU A 323 -32.08 45.32 -26.35
#